data_fe4036b38ccba9c80fec31af8c040631
#
_entry.id   fe4036b38ccba9c80fec31af8c040631
#
_cell.length_a   1.000
_cell.length_b   1.000
_cell.length_c   1.000
_cell.angle_alpha   90.00
_cell.angle_beta   90.00
_cell.angle_gamma   90.00
#
_symmetry.space_group_name_H-M   'P 1'
#
loop_
_entity.id
_entity.type
_entity.pdbx_description
1 polymer ?
#
loop_
_entity_poly.entity_id
_entity_poly.type
_entity_poly.pdbx_seq_one_letter_code
_entity_poly.pdbx_strand_id
1 'polypeptide(L)'
;MLLLQLSSAQGPSECERAVALALRRLHGEAENLDVRITIVEKVAGYAPDTCKSVLVSLAGEHAQRLARHWTGTLLWTCKSPYRAAHKRKNWYFAGQPFCAPEEAMEGEIRFETMRASGPGGQHVNKTDSAVRATHLSTGICVKVQSERSQHDNKRLARLLIQQRLAAQQEQSAQAMRLQRRDAHHRVERGNPVRTFNGSAFIAQN
;
A
#
# COMPACT_ATOMS: atom_id res chain seq x y z
N MET A 1 6.78 -2.46 -5.45
CA MET A 1 6.93 -1.04 -5.05
C MET A 1 6.91 -0.96 -3.53
N LEU A 2 7.87 -0.26 -2.90
CA LEU A 2 7.96 -0.15 -1.45
C LEU A 2 7.25 1.13 -0.99
N LEU A 3 6.39 1.01 0.01
CA LEU A 3 5.69 2.12 0.64
C LEU A 3 6.20 2.30 2.07
N LEU A 4 6.29 3.55 2.53
CA LEU A 4 6.62 3.89 3.91
C LEU A 4 5.56 4.87 4.44
N GLN A 5 4.93 4.52 5.55
CA GLN A 5 4.02 5.41 6.26
C GLN A 5 4.73 6.00 7.49
N LEU A 6 4.73 7.32 7.61
CA LEU A 6 5.07 8.01 8.84
C LEU A 6 3.77 8.44 9.53
N SER A 7 3.67 8.25 10.85
CA SER A 7 2.42 8.45 11.60
C SER A 7 2.67 9.01 12.98
N SER A 8 1.86 10.01 13.37
CA SER A 8 1.81 10.54 14.74
C SER A 8 0.90 9.73 15.66
N ALA A 9 0.22 8.71 15.17
CA ALA A 9 -0.88 8.02 15.84
C ALA A 9 -1.94 9.01 16.36
N GLN A 10 -2.35 8.85 17.61
CA GLN A 10 -3.23 9.78 18.34
C GLN A 10 -2.41 10.80 19.17
N GLY A 11 -1.19 11.08 18.73
CA GLY A 11 -0.34 12.05 19.42
C GLY A 11 -0.84 13.49 19.23
N PRO A 12 -0.40 14.42 20.11
CA PRO A 12 -0.74 15.83 20.00
C PRO A 12 -0.03 16.48 18.81
N SER A 13 -0.34 17.76 18.55
CA SER A 13 0.19 18.53 17.41
C SER A 13 1.72 18.53 17.32
N GLU A 14 2.43 18.35 18.43
CA GLU A 14 3.88 18.16 18.43
C GLU A 14 4.31 16.88 17.71
N CYS A 15 3.57 15.78 17.90
CA CYS A 15 3.82 14.53 17.17
C CYS A 15 3.49 14.69 15.67
N GLU A 16 2.42 15.42 15.35
CA GLU A 16 2.07 15.75 13.96
C GLU A 16 3.14 16.65 13.30
N ARG A 17 3.72 17.59 14.10
CA ARG A 17 4.86 18.40 13.65
C ARG A 17 6.10 17.55 13.39
N ALA A 18 6.37 16.56 14.27
CA ALA A 18 7.47 15.64 14.10
C ALA A 18 7.37 14.86 12.80
N VAL A 19 6.16 14.39 12.41
CA VAL A 19 5.93 13.71 11.11
C VAL A 19 6.22 14.65 9.94
N ALA A 20 5.82 15.92 10.00
CA ALA A 20 6.09 16.89 8.95
C ALA A 20 7.59 17.18 8.79
N LEU A 21 8.32 17.31 9.91
CA LEU A 21 9.77 17.49 9.91
C LEU A 21 10.50 16.23 9.43
N ALA A 22 10.02 15.05 9.83
CA ALA A 22 10.52 13.76 9.39
C ALA A 22 10.39 13.58 7.87
N LEU A 23 9.27 13.99 7.29
CA LEU A 23 9.07 13.96 5.84
C LEU A 23 10.11 14.82 5.09
N ARG A 24 10.38 16.03 5.58
CA ARG A 24 11.42 16.90 4.99
C ARG A 24 12.81 16.26 5.06
N ARG A 25 13.13 15.68 6.22
CA ARG A 25 14.41 14.98 6.43
C ARG A 25 14.54 13.76 5.55
N LEU A 26 13.46 12.97 5.44
CA LEU A 26 13.40 11.79 4.59
C LEU A 26 13.69 12.14 3.12
N HIS A 27 13.17 13.26 2.61
CA HIS A 27 13.47 13.75 1.26
C HIS A 27 14.96 14.03 1.08
N GLY A 28 15.59 14.77 2.00
CA GLY A 28 17.04 15.05 1.91
C GLY A 28 17.91 13.78 2.01
N GLU A 29 17.51 12.80 2.83
CA GLU A 29 18.23 11.51 2.90
C GLU A 29 18.03 10.67 1.64
N ALA A 30 16.87 10.76 1.01
CA ALA A 30 16.56 10.06 -0.23
C ALA A 30 17.37 10.64 -1.42
N GLU A 31 17.48 11.95 -1.51
CA GLU A 31 18.33 12.62 -2.52
C GLU A 31 19.79 12.14 -2.43
N ASN A 32 20.34 12.03 -1.20
CA ASN A 32 21.70 11.54 -0.98
C ASN A 32 21.89 10.06 -1.34
N LEU A 33 20.82 9.28 -1.43
CA LEU A 33 20.83 7.84 -1.72
C LEU A 33 20.30 7.52 -3.13
N ASP A 34 20.02 8.52 -3.94
CA ASP A 34 19.37 8.36 -5.26
C ASP A 34 18.05 7.55 -5.18
N VAL A 35 17.26 7.84 -4.15
CA VAL A 35 15.92 7.24 -3.94
C VAL A 35 14.87 8.26 -4.32
N ARG A 36 14.01 7.90 -5.27
CA ARG A 36 12.86 8.73 -5.65
C ARG A 36 11.74 8.56 -4.62
N ILE A 37 11.26 9.68 -4.08
CA ILE A 37 10.08 9.72 -3.19
C ILE A 37 8.90 10.32 -3.92
N THR A 38 7.75 9.64 -3.82
CA THR A 38 6.45 10.16 -4.27
C THR A 38 5.47 10.10 -3.13
N ILE A 39 4.82 11.22 -2.81
CA ILE A 39 3.77 11.26 -1.79
C ILE A 39 2.51 10.63 -2.38
N VAL A 40 2.07 9.51 -1.80
CA VAL A 40 0.87 8.78 -2.21
C VAL A 40 -0.36 9.33 -1.49
N GLU A 41 -0.22 9.60 -0.18
CA GLU A 41 -1.30 10.09 0.66
C GLU A 41 -0.73 10.96 1.78
N LYS A 42 -1.40 12.06 2.10
CA LYS A 42 -1.03 12.94 3.20
C LYS A 42 -2.28 13.38 3.94
N VAL A 43 -2.33 13.09 5.24
CA VAL A 43 -3.41 13.51 6.13
C VAL A 43 -2.92 14.71 6.92
N ALA A 44 -3.56 15.87 6.72
CA ALA A 44 -3.21 17.10 7.44
C ALA A 44 -3.42 16.94 8.96
N GLY A 45 -2.58 17.61 9.73
CA GLY A 45 -2.73 17.72 11.17
C GLY A 45 -3.68 18.84 11.58
N TYR A 46 -3.80 19.05 12.89
CA TYR A 46 -4.67 20.10 13.45
C TYR A 46 -4.06 21.52 13.35
N ALA A 47 -2.74 21.63 13.50
CA ALA A 47 -2.04 22.90 13.39
C ALA A 47 -1.50 23.12 11.96
N PRO A 48 -1.29 24.35 11.52
CA PRO A 48 -0.62 24.64 10.26
C PRO A 48 0.74 23.92 10.16
N ASP A 49 1.12 23.50 8.99
CA ASP A 49 2.38 22.79 8.71
C ASP A 49 2.59 21.50 9.52
N THR A 50 1.51 20.86 9.98
CA THR A 50 1.54 19.57 10.65
C THR A 50 0.91 18.48 9.80
N CYS A 51 1.24 17.22 10.11
CA CYS A 51 0.78 16.06 9.36
C CYS A 51 0.50 14.90 10.33
N LYS A 52 -0.74 14.39 10.33
CA LYS A 52 -1.11 13.19 11.12
C LYS A 52 -0.40 11.96 10.61
N SER A 53 -0.44 11.79 9.30
CA SER A 53 0.25 10.70 8.64
C SER A 53 0.59 11.06 7.20
N VAL A 54 1.65 10.45 6.69
CA VAL A 54 2.02 10.51 5.29
C VAL A 54 2.44 9.13 4.81
N LEU A 55 1.94 8.75 3.65
CA LEU A 55 2.37 7.57 2.91
C LEU A 55 3.20 8.02 1.72
N VAL A 56 4.40 7.51 1.64
CA VAL A 56 5.29 7.76 0.52
C VAL A 56 5.65 6.46 -0.20
N SER A 57 5.82 6.54 -1.49
CA SER A 57 6.41 5.50 -2.33
C SER A 57 7.91 5.76 -2.45
N LEU A 58 8.71 4.72 -2.28
CA LEU A 58 10.16 4.75 -2.39
C LEU A 58 10.57 3.89 -3.59
N ALA A 59 11.31 4.48 -4.53
CA ALA A 59 11.82 3.79 -5.72
C ALA A 59 13.31 4.08 -5.92
N GLY A 60 14.09 3.05 -6.20
CA GLY A 60 15.55 3.10 -6.37
C GLY A 60 16.23 1.93 -5.67
N GLU A 61 17.47 1.69 -5.99
CA GLU A 61 18.26 0.57 -5.45
C GLU A 61 18.35 0.61 -3.92
N HIS A 62 18.52 1.81 -3.35
CA HIS A 62 18.66 2.00 -1.90
C HIS A 62 17.35 2.23 -1.14
N ALA A 63 16.18 2.11 -1.80
CA ALA A 63 14.87 2.34 -1.20
C ALA A 63 14.62 1.48 0.05
N GLN A 64 15.01 0.21 0.02
CA GLN A 64 14.84 -0.71 1.15
C GLN A 64 15.74 -0.34 2.33
N ARG A 65 16.97 0.10 2.07
CA ARG A 65 17.90 0.58 3.09
C ARG A 65 17.35 1.83 3.77
N LEU A 66 16.86 2.80 2.98
CA LEU A 66 16.25 4.01 3.49
C LEU A 66 15.02 3.70 4.35
N ALA A 67 14.10 2.85 3.86
CA ALA A 67 12.91 2.45 4.61
C ALA A 67 13.25 1.81 5.95
N ARG A 68 14.25 0.94 6.02
CA ARG A 68 14.70 0.31 7.28
C ARG A 68 15.14 1.33 8.32
N HIS A 69 15.84 2.40 7.94
CA HIS A 69 16.27 3.46 8.85
C HIS A 69 15.11 4.27 9.43
N TRP A 70 13.96 4.24 8.78
CA TRP A 70 12.75 4.94 9.20
C TRP A 70 11.66 4.01 9.75
N THR A 71 11.95 2.72 9.90
CA THR A 71 11.01 1.72 10.41
C THR A 71 11.11 1.58 11.92
N GLY A 72 9.98 1.66 12.61
CA GLY A 72 9.88 1.52 14.06
C GLY A 72 9.48 2.82 14.75
N THR A 73 9.66 2.85 16.07
CA THR A 73 9.38 4.03 16.90
C THR A 73 10.47 5.08 16.72
N LEU A 74 10.05 6.31 16.48
CA LEU A 74 10.91 7.47 16.28
C LEU A 74 10.61 8.51 17.37
N LEU A 75 11.63 9.22 17.81
CA LEU A 75 11.53 10.21 18.88
C LEU A 75 12.01 11.59 18.41
N TRP A 76 11.20 12.58 18.60
CA TRP A 76 11.61 13.98 18.52
C TRP A 76 11.64 14.61 19.92
N THR A 77 12.80 15.12 20.31
CA THR A 77 13.00 15.79 21.60
C THR A 77 13.12 17.29 21.38
N CYS A 78 12.09 18.03 21.79
CA CYS A 78 12.01 19.48 21.64
C CYS A 78 11.03 20.07 22.65
N LYS A 79 11.26 21.33 23.08
CA LYS A 79 10.21 22.09 23.78
C LYS A 79 9.01 22.24 22.85
N SER A 80 7.79 22.15 23.40
CA SER A 80 6.59 22.31 22.60
C SER A 80 6.57 23.69 21.89
N PRO A 81 6.42 23.74 20.56
CA PRO A 81 6.24 25.02 19.86
C PRO A 81 4.82 25.61 20.01
N TYR A 82 3.88 24.81 20.55
CA TYR A 82 2.47 25.18 20.68
C TYR A 82 2.06 25.52 22.11
N ARG A 83 2.81 25.02 23.12
CA ARG A 83 2.46 25.11 24.54
C ARG A 83 3.68 25.54 25.36
N ALA A 84 3.85 26.84 25.58
CA ALA A 84 5.05 27.42 26.20
C ALA A 84 5.43 26.83 27.56
N ALA A 85 4.45 26.50 28.43
CA ALA A 85 4.66 25.96 29.78
C ALA A 85 4.67 24.43 29.88
N HIS A 86 4.61 23.71 28.72
CA HIS A 86 4.51 22.26 28.76
C HIS A 86 5.83 21.60 29.12
N LYS A 87 5.82 20.77 30.17
CA LYS A 87 7.03 20.11 30.72
C LYS A 87 7.55 18.97 29.82
N ARG A 88 6.65 18.30 29.04
CA ARG A 88 7.00 17.19 28.16
C ARG A 88 7.80 17.70 26.95
N LYS A 89 8.89 17.00 26.63
CA LYS A 89 9.78 17.32 25.51
C LYS A 89 9.90 16.16 24.48
N ASN A 90 9.42 14.97 24.83
CA ASN A 90 9.56 13.75 24.03
C ASN A 90 8.29 13.48 23.23
N TRP A 91 8.38 13.51 21.90
CA TRP A 91 7.28 13.36 20.97
C TRP A 91 7.51 12.13 20.09
N TYR A 92 6.75 11.08 20.37
CA TYR A 92 6.87 9.82 19.65
C TYR A 92 6.01 9.82 18.41
N PHE A 93 6.55 9.24 17.35
CA PHE A 93 5.89 8.94 16.09
C PHE A 93 6.49 7.65 15.54
N ALA A 94 5.93 7.09 14.48
CA ALA A 94 6.43 5.83 13.94
C ALA A 94 6.53 5.86 12.42
N GLY A 95 7.47 5.05 11.91
CA GLY A 95 7.56 4.69 10.52
C GLY A 95 7.27 3.21 10.33
N GLN A 96 6.45 2.86 9.32
CA GLN A 96 6.13 1.49 8.98
C GLN A 96 6.15 1.25 7.47
N PRO A 97 6.90 0.22 7.01
CA PRO A 97 6.93 -0.15 5.61
C PRO A 97 5.71 -1.00 5.25
N PHE A 98 5.26 -0.88 4.01
CA PHE A 98 4.25 -1.72 3.39
C PHE A 98 4.68 -2.10 1.98
N CYS A 99 4.32 -3.30 1.54
CA CYS A 99 4.42 -3.64 0.13
C CYS A 99 3.16 -3.11 -0.58
N ALA A 100 3.35 -2.39 -1.68
CA ALA A 100 2.21 -2.07 -2.54
C ALA A 100 1.59 -3.36 -3.06
N PRO A 101 0.25 -3.45 -3.22
CA PRO A 101 -0.37 -4.53 -3.94
C PRO A 101 0.32 -4.66 -5.31
N GLU A 102 0.60 -5.88 -5.73
CA GLU A 102 1.05 -6.11 -7.10
C GLU A 102 -0.07 -5.64 -8.02
N GLU A 103 0.26 -4.74 -8.95
CA GLU A 103 -0.64 -4.45 -10.06
C GLU A 103 -0.90 -5.78 -10.75
N ALA A 104 -2.18 -6.12 -10.99
CA ALA A 104 -2.51 -7.32 -11.75
C ALA A 104 -1.82 -7.16 -13.10
N MET A 105 -0.72 -7.90 -13.28
CA MET A 105 0.04 -7.86 -14.52
C MET A 105 -0.91 -8.17 -15.66
N GLU A 106 -0.83 -7.40 -16.73
CA GLU A 106 -1.39 -7.80 -18.01
C GLU A 106 -0.81 -9.18 -18.33
N GLY A 107 -1.58 -10.22 -18.03
CA GLY A 107 -1.17 -11.60 -18.20
C GLY A 107 -1.89 -12.20 -19.39
N GLU A 108 -1.23 -13.14 -20.04
CA GLU A 108 -1.82 -13.92 -21.10
C GLU A 108 -2.98 -14.77 -20.55
N ILE A 109 -4.12 -14.76 -21.25
CA ILE A 109 -5.26 -15.60 -20.95
C ILE A 109 -5.24 -16.81 -21.87
N ARG A 110 -5.02 -17.98 -21.30
CA ARG A 110 -5.14 -19.26 -22.02
C ARG A 110 -6.61 -19.66 -22.10
N PHE A 111 -7.05 -20.02 -23.30
CA PHE A 111 -8.39 -20.51 -23.55
C PHE A 111 -8.33 -21.99 -23.93
N GLU A 112 -9.15 -22.79 -23.27
CA GLU A 112 -9.37 -24.21 -23.57
C GLU A 112 -10.84 -24.41 -23.91
N THR A 113 -11.13 -25.06 -25.01
CA THR A 113 -12.49 -25.40 -25.43
C THR A 113 -12.85 -26.80 -24.97
N MET A 114 -14.10 -26.98 -24.58
CA MET A 114 -14.60 -28.26 -24.09
C MET A 114 -16.10 -28.40 -24.42
N ARG A 115 -16.59 -29.61 -24.29
CA ARG A 115 -18.03 -29.85 -24.39
C ARG A 115 -18.77 -29.25 -23.23
N ALA A 116 -19.93 -28.65 -23.49
CA ALA A 116 -20.80 -28.16 -22.47
C ALA A 116 -21.35 -29.33 -21.64
N SER A 117 -21.45 -29.17 -20.33
CA SER A 117 -22.05 -30.18 -19.44
C SER A 117 -23.48 -29.76 -19.09
N GLY A 118 -24.44 -30.67 -19.21
CA GLY A 118 -25.84 -30.43 -18.84
C GLY A 118 -26.82 -31.32 -19.61
N PRO A 119 -28.10 -31.33 -19.24
CA PRO A 119 -29.13 -32.03 -19.98
C PRO A 119 -29.28 -31.35 -21.36
N GLY A 120 -28.88 -32.03 -22.42
CA GLY A 120 -28.93 -31.49 -23.78
C GLY A 120 -28.96 -32.61 -24.82
N GLY A 121 -29.51 -32.25 -25.98
CA GLY A 121 -29.63 -33.15 -27.11
C GLY A 121 -28.31 -33.29 -27.91
N GLN A 122 -28.41 -33.79 -29.12
CA GLN A 122 -27.27 -34.15 -29.97
C GLN A 122 -26.28 -33.00 -30.22
N HIS A 123 -26.72 -31.75 -30.21
CA HIS A 123 -25.87 -30.57 -30.43
C HIS A 123 -24.88 -30.32 -29.25
N VAL A 124 -25.33 -30.46 -27.99
CA VAL A 124 -24.52 -30.26 -26.78
C VAL A 124 -23.41 -31.32 -26.71
N ASN A 125 -23.67 -32.53 -27.19
CA ASN A 125 -22.74 -33.65 -27.12
C ASN A 125 -21.72 -33.69 -28.27
N LYS A 126 -21.93 -32.90 -29.32
CA LYS A 126 -21.06 -32.91 -30.53
C LYS A 126 -20.21 -31.63 -30.67
N THR A 127 -20.55 -30.53 -30.02
CA THR A 127 -19.86 -29.24 -30.19
C THR A 127 -19.11 -28.81 -28.93
N ASP A 128 -17.85 -28.40 -29.10
CA ASP A 128 -17.00 -27.85 -28.02
C ASP A 128 -17.32 -26.34 -27.84
N SER A 129 -18.54 -26.04 -27.39
CA SER A 129 -19.01 -24.66 -27.22
C SER A 129 -18.58 -24.04 -25.87
N ALA A 130 -18.35 -24.86 -24.85
CA ALA A 130 -17.90 -24.35 -23.55
C ALA A 130 -16.43 -23.94 -23.57
N VAL A 131 -16.09 -22.90 -22.84
CA VAL A 131 -14.74 -22.34 -22.78
C VAL A 131 -14.29 -22.24 -21.33
N ARG A 132 -13.09 -22.75 -21.06
CA ARG A 132 -12.31 -22.47 -19.85
C ARG A 132 -11.27 -21.42 -20.19
N ALA A 133 -11.24 -20.35 -19.44
CA ALA A 133 -10.20 -19.34 -19.56
C ALA A 133 -9.38 -19.29 -18.25
N THR A 134 -8.07 -19.27 -18.37
CA THR A 134 -7.13 -19.20 -17.25
C THR A 134 -6.17 -18.04 -17.47
N HIS A 135 -6.11 -17.12 -16.52
CA HIS A 135 -5.13 -16.05 -16.51
C HIS A 135 -3.82 -16.61 -15.96
N LEU A 136 -2.77 -16.68 -16.78
CA LEU A 136 -1.56 -17.45 -16.47
C LEU A 136 -0.78 -16.93 -15.26
N SER A 137 -0.70 -15.61 -15.12
CA SER A 137 0.09 -15.00 -14.01
C SER A 137 -0.55 -15.14 -12.63
N THR A 138 -1.90 -15.13 -12.55
CA THR A 138 -2.62 -15.21 -11.26
C THR A 138 -3.25 -16.57 -10.99
N GLY A 139 -3.35 -17.45 -11.99
CA GLY A 139 -4.05 -18.73 -11.89
C GLY A 139 -5.58 -18.62 -11.84
N ILE A 140 -6.15 -17.41 -11.97
CA ILE A 140 -7.61 -17.23 -11.98
C ILE A 140 -8.19 -17.96 -13.17
N CYS A 141 -9.15 -18.86 -12.91
CA CYS A 141 -9.82 -19.68 -13.90
C CYS A 141 -11.34 -19.44 -13.87
N VAL A 142 -11.94 -19.37 -15.06
CA VAL A 142 -13.39 -19.32 -15.24
C VAL A 142 -13.81 -20.33 -16.30
N LYS A 143 -14.98 -20.96 -16.11
CA LYS A 143 -15.63 -21.81 -17.09
C LYS A 143 -16.94 -21.15 -17.51
N VAL A 144 -17.16 -21.02 -18.82
CA VAL A 144 -18.35 -20.40 -19.42
C VAL A 144 -18.95 -21.34 -20.44
N GLN A 145 -20.26 -21.58 -20.34
CA GLN A 145 -21.01 -22.46 -21.22
C GLN A 145 -22.45 -21.96 -21.44
N SER A 146 -22.70 -20.68 -21.14
CA SER A 146 -24.06 -20.09 -21.18
C SER A 146 -24.54 -19.77 -22.58
N GLU A 147 -23.61 -19.48 -23.49
CA GLU A 147 -23.92 -19.10 -24.85
C GLU A 147 -23.82 -20.30 -25.80
N ARG A 148 -24.58 -20.24 -26.93
CA ARG A 148 -24.53 -21.27 -27.98
C ARG A 148 -23.22 -21.23 -28.79
N SER A 149 -22.66 -20.04 -28.94
CA SER A 149 -21.43 -19.79 -29.68
C SER A 149 -20.20 -19.91 -28.80
N GLN A 150 -19.20 -20.67 -29.22
CA GLN A 150 -17.89 -20.75 -28.60
C GLN A 150 -17.22 -19.35 -28.54
N HIS A 151 -17.38 -18.54 -29.57
CA HIS A 151 -16.83 -17.20 -29.63
C HIS A 151 -17.42 -16.29 -28.58
N ASP A 152 -18.73 -16.34 -28.35
CA ASP A 152 -19.41 -15.54 -27.30
C ASP A 152 -19.03 -16.01 -25.91
N ASN A 153 -18.91 -17.33 -25.69
CA ASN A 153 -18.39 -17.88 -24.43
C ASN A 153 -16.94 -17.44 -24.18
N LYS A 154 -16.09 -17.36 -25.21
CA LYS A 154 -14.72 -16.85 -25.07
C LYS A 154 -14.68 -15.37 -24.70
N ARG A 155 -15.54 -14.55 -25.33
CA ARG A 155 -15.69 -13.12 -25.00
C ARG A 155 -16.17 -12.93 -23.56
N LEU A 156 -17.19 -13.67 -23.15
CA LEU A 156 -17.72 -13.62 -21.78
C LEU A 156 -16.70 -14.11 -20.75
N ALA A 157 -15.95 -15.17 -21.03
CA ALA A 157 -14.90 -15.68 -20.16
C ALA A 157 -13.80 -14.63 -19.92
N ARG A 158 -13.42 -13.87 -20.96
CA ARG A 158 -12.46 -12.76 -20.83
C ARG A 158 -12.98 -11.66 -19.91
N LEU A 159 -14.23 -11.25 -20.04
CA LEU A 159 -14.86 -10.24 -19.19
C LEU A 159 -14.92 -10.71 -17.73
N LEU A 160 -15.28 -11.98 -17.48
CA LEU A 160 -15.32 -12.53 -16.13
C LEU A 160 -13.94 -12.62 -15.47
N ILE A 161 -12.88 -12.94 -16.24
CA ILE A 161 -11.51 -12.87 -15.73
C ILE A 161 -11.14 -11.44 -15.33
N GLN A 162 -11.40 -10.46 -16.19
CA GLN A 162 -11.13 -9.05 -15.90
C GLN A 162 -11.87 -8.57 -14.63
N GLN A 163 -13.14 -8.95 -14.49
CA GLN A 163 -13.93 -8.64 -13.30
C GLN A 163 -13.33 -9.26 -12.03
N ARG A 164 -12.88 -10.53 -12.08
CA ARG A 164 -12.26 -11.21 -10.93
C ARG A 164 -10.90 -10.60 -10.57
N LEU A 165 -10.11 -10.22 -11.56
CA LEU A 165 -8.83 -9.52 -11.36
C LEU A 165 -9.05 -8.17 -10.66
N ALA A 166 -10.01 -7.38 -11.14
CA ALA A 166 -10.36 -6.10 -10.51
C ALA A 166 -10.84 -6.27 -9.05
N ALA A 167 -11.70 -7.27 -8.79
CA ALA A 167 -12.17 -7.57 -7.44
C ALA A 167 -11.03 -8.00 -6.50
N GLN A 168 -10.08 -8.80 -6.98
CA GLN A 168 -8.91 -9.21 -6.20
C GLN A 168 -7.99 -8.02 -5.88
N GLN A 169 -7.79 -7.10 -6.83
CA GLN A 169 -7.01 -5.87 -6.61
C GLN A 169 -7.67 -4.99 -5.55
N GLU A 170 -8.99 -4.81 -5.63
CA GLU A 170 -9.72 -4.00 -4.65
C GLU A 170 -9.65 -4.60 -3.25
N GLN A 171 -9.81 -5.93 -3.11
CA GLN A 171 -9.64 -6.63 -1.83
C GLN A 171 -8.24 -6.45 -1.25
N SER A 172 -7.20 -6.56 -2.08
CA SER A 172 -5.81 -6.36 -1.65
C SER A 172 -5.56 -4.92 -1.20
N ALA A 173 -6.08 -3.94 -1.93
CA ALA A 173 -5.99 -2.52 -1.58
C ALA A 173 -6.73 -2.23 -0.26
N GLN A 174 -7.91 -2.81 -0.06
CA GLN A 174 -8.68 -2.66 1.17
C GLN A 174 -7.97 -3.29 2.38
N ALA A 175 -7.41 -4.49 2.23
CA ALA A 175 -6.62 -5.14 3.27
C ALA A 175 -5.42 -4.28 3.68
N MET A 176 -4.70 -3.71 2.73
CA MET A 176 -3.58 -2.80 3.00
C MET A 176 -4.04 -1.54 3.73
N ARG A 177 -5.19 -0.94 3.36
CA ARG A 177 -5.75 0.23 4.06
C ARG A 177 -6.06 -0.09 5.52
N LEU A 178 -6.63 -1.28 5.80
CA LEU A 178 -6.90 -1.73 7.16
C LEU A 178 -5.61 -1.92 7.96
N GLN A 179 -4.60 -2.59 7.41
CA GLN A 179 -3.29 -2.76 8.05
C GLN A 179 -2.63 -1.41 8.37
N ARG A 180 -2.69 -0.44 7.45
CA ARG A 180 -2.15 0.90 7.66
C ARG A 180 -2.88 1.64 8.78
N ARG A 181 -4.20 1.51 8.87
CA ARG A 181 -5.01 2.10 9.95
C ARG A 181 -4.64 1.49 11.30
N ASP A 182 -4.49 0.17 11.38
CA ASP A 182 -4.08 -0.51 12.61
C ASP A 182 -2.67 -0.10 13.04
N ALA A 183 -1.74 -0.01 12.10
CA ALA A 183 -0.40 0.50 12.35
C ALA A 183 -0.38 1.95 12.86
N HIS A 184 -1.27 2.80 12.32
CA HIS A 184 -1.45 4.17 12.79
C HIS A 184 -1.84 4.22 14.27
N HIS A 185 -2.60 3.25 14.79
CA HIS A 185 -3.04 3.22 16.18
C HIS A 185 -2.02 2.58 17.16
N ARG A 186 -1.01 1.85 16.67
CA ARG A 186 -0.07 1.05 17.47
C ARG A 186 1.32 1.67 17.63
N VAL A 187 1.43 2.98 17.74
CA VAL A 187 2.74 3.61 18.00
C VAL A 187 3.15 3.37 19.45
N GLU A 188 4.18 2.55 19.65
CA GLU A 188 4.77 2.28 20.96
C GLU A 188 5.52 3.49 21.47
N ARG A 189 5.47 3.71 22.81
CA ARG A 189 6.22 4.76 23.49
C ARG A 189 7.39 4.12 24.21
N GLY A 190 8.59 4.30 23.70
CA GLY A 190 9.82 3.72 24.26
C GLY A 190 10.71 3.15 23.18
N ASN A 191 11.93 2.82 23.51
CA ASN A 191 12.95 2.20 22.64
C ASN A 191 12.97 2.76 21.21
N PRO A 192 13.18 4.07 21.03
CA PRO A 192 13.18 4.67 19.70
C PRO A 192 14.38 4.15 18.90
N VAL A 193 14.12 3.71 17.68
CA VAL A 193 15.17 3.29 16.74
C VAL A 193 15.98 4.49 16.23
N ARG A 194 15.41 5.70 16.34
CA ARG A 194 16.06 6.93 15.92
C ARG A 194 15.52 8.12 16.71
N THR A 195 16.43 9.03 17.08
CA THR A 195 16.10 10.22 17.86
C THR A 195 16.49 11.48 17.10
N PHE A 196 15.65 12.52 17.20
CA PHE A 196 15.86 13.84 16.58
C PHE A 196 15.74 14.91 17.63
N ASN A 197 16.63 15.92 17.61
CA ASN A 197 16.67 16.96 18.62
C ASN A 197 16.45 18.37 18.06
N GLY A 198 15.83 19.19 18.90
CA GLY A 198 15.67 20.63 18.68
C GLY A 198 14.68 20.98 17.56
N SER A 199 14.50 22.27 17.34
CA SER A 199 13.63 22.80 16.27
C SER A 199 14.14 22.48 14.86
N ALA A 200 15.46 22.30 14.71
CA ALA A 200 16.11 21.94 13.45
C ALA A 200 16.00 20.46 13.10
N PHE A 201 15.41 19.62 13.97
CA PHE A 201 15.21 18.18 13.75
C PHE A 201 16.50 17.43 13.40
N ILE A 202 17.57 17.67 14.16
CA ILE A 202 18.89 17.06 13.94
C ILE A 202 18.86 15.64 14.47
N ALA A 203 19.24 14.65 13.61
CA ALA A 203 19.37 13.26 14.02
C ALA A 203 20.51 13.12 15.04
N GLN A 204 20.26 12.38 16.13
CA GLN A 204 21.29 11.86 17.01
C GLN A 204 21.64 10.44 16.57
N ASN A 205 22.92 10.18 16.50
CA ASN A 205 23.48 8.83 16.27
C ASN A 205 23.44 8.05 17.58
#